data_4e94057ba14f12a22538952ec5a06f70
#
_entry.id   4e94057ba14f12a22538952ec5a06f70
#
_cell.length_a   1.000
_cell.length_b   1.000
_cell.length_c   1.000
_cell.angle_alpha   90.00
_cell.angle_beta   90.00
_cell.angle_gamma   90.00
#
_symmetry.space_group_name_H-M   'P 1'
#
loop_
_entity.id
_entity.type
_entity.pdbx_description
1 polymer ?
#
loop_
_entity_poly.entity_id
_entity_poly.type
_entity_poly.pdbx_seq_one_letter_code
_entity_poly.pdbx_strand_id
1 'polypeptide(L)'
;MKLQRRSFIKQAGMAGMGLAAGIPIPAAHAGGAIVDMNSKAAGDQSIIGPYGPWIDGLNKQTLPKFSFRNPSFTNLEQWKALAMELTRDRMGIPDTGPLPVVEKSGTQNHDGLQIESLSWQLPYGRPTQALVLKPAGETGKLPAILAFHDHGGNKYFGRRKITKTGDDQHPLMEEHQQHYYEGMAWANEIAKRGYVVMVSDAFTFASRRVMIKDVPENQRGGLTDSAPEKPENIAAYNDWAAKHEHVMAKSLFCGGTTWPGVFYAEDKVALDLLSSRPDVDPSRIGCGGLSGGGLRTVMMAGLDHRIKCAVCVGFMSTWTDFLLNKAYTHTWMTYVPRLPEDLDFPEILGLRVPLPTLVLNDEDDQLYTLPEMKKADHILAEIYKKAGFSDNYRASYYPGPHKFDVAMQQEAFSWWDKWLKA
;
A
#
# COMPACT_ATOMS: atom_id res chain seq x y z
N MET A 1 -36.60 31.16 -28.74
CA MET A 1 -37.09 30.89 -27.37
C MET A 1 -35.92 30.53 -26.49
N LYS A 2 -35.36 31.52 -25.77
CA LYS A 2 -34.21 31.33 -24.88
C LYS A 2 -34.78 31.10 -23.48
N LEU A 3 -34.69 29.89 -22.96
CA LEU A 3 -35.05 29.54 -21.57
C LEU A 3 -33.88 29.83 -20.64
N GLN A 4 -34.18 30.65 -19.65
CA GLN A 4 -33.27 31.14 -18.63
C GLN A 4 -32.79 30.01 -17.71
N ARG A 5 -31.48 29.77 -17.69
CA ARG A 5 -30.79 28.87 -16.75
C ARG A 5 -30.12 29.65 -15.58
N ARG A 6 -30.73 30.72 -15.07
CA ARG A 6 -30.09 31.58 -14.07
C ARG A 6 -30.82 31.72 -12.71
N SER A 7 -31.85 30.93 -12.43
CA SER A 7 -32.60 31.08 -11.18
C SER A 7 -32.46 29.96 -10.15
N PHE A 8 -31.64 28.93 -10.36
CA PHE A 8 -31.54 27.81 -9.43
C PHE A 8 -30.35 27.89 -8.44
N ILE A 9 -29.43 28.87 -8.60
CA ILE A 9 -28.23 28.98 -7.74
C ILE A 9 -28.36 30.04 -6.62
N LYS A 10 -29.48 30.75 -6.53
CA LYS A 10 -29.68 31.85 -5.55
C LYS A 10 -30.49 31.53 -4.31
N GLN A 11 -30.91 30.29 -4.09
CA GLN A 11 -31.74 29.93 -2.92
C GLN A 11 -31.06 28.98 -1.90
N ALA A 12 -29.76 28.63 -2.05
CA ALA A 12 -29.03 27.80 -1.10
C ALA A 12 -28.06 28.58 -0.19
N GLY A 13 -28.21 29.90 -0.08
CA GLY A 13 -27.22 30.73 0.60
C GLY A 13 -27.81 31.72 1.62
N MET A 14 -28.77 31.32 2.46
CA MET A 14 -29.17 32.12 3.63
C MET A 14 -29.90 31.24 4.65
N ALA A 15 -29.19 30.56 5.51
CA ALA A 15 -29.64 30.20 6.86
C ALA A 15 -28.42 29.76 7.67
N GLY A 16 -27.96 30.59 8.61
CA GLY A 16 -26.97 30.16 9.58
C GLY A 16 -26.06 31.25 10.12
N MET A 17 -26.59 32.41 10.49
CA MET A 17 -25.94 33.24 11.49
C MET A 17 -26.68 33.04 12.83
N GLY A 18 -26.02 32.42 13.80
CA GLY A 18 -26.51 32.22 15.18
C GLY A 18 -25.33 32.01 16.12
N LEU A 19 -24.87 33.09 16.71
CA LEU A 19 -24.23 33.32 18.02
C LEU A 19 -23.35 32.19 18.61
N ALA A 20 -22.07 32.53 18.70
CA ALA A 20 -21.06 31.89 19.52
C ALA A 20 -21.40 32.03 21.03
N ALA A 21 -21.45 30.90 21.72
CA ALA A 21 -21.18 30.81 23.14
C ALA A 21 -20.10 29.73 23.33
N GLY A 22 -18.95 30.14 23.85
CA GLY A 22 -17.82 29.29 24.06
C GLY A 22 -18.10 28.20 25.09
N ILE A 23 -17.89 26.95 24.65
CA ILE A 23 -17.77 25.78 25.55
C ILE A 23 -16.39 25.20 25.25
N PRO A 24 -15.54 24.98 26.28
CA PRO A 24 -14.25 24.34 26.07
C PRO A 24 -14.48 22.90 25.62
N ILE A 25 -13.93 22.54 24.46
CA ILE A 25 -13.92 21.17 23.99
C ILE A 25 -12.78 20.42 24.74
N PRO A 26 -13.09 19.41 25.57
CA PRO A 26 -12.05 18.56 26.11
C PRO A 26 -11.47 17.73 24.96
N ALA A 27 -10.14 17.54 24.98
CA ALA A 27 -9.45 16.65 24.08
C ALA A 27 -10.14 15.28 24.10
N ALA A 28 -10.86 14.97 23.04
CA ALA A 28 -11.45 13.66 22.87
C ALA A 28 -10.32 12.70 22.48
N HIS A 29 -9.85 11.94 23.44
CA HIS A 29 -9.28 10.63 23.19
C HIS A 29 -10.31 9.89 22.33
N ALA A 30 -9.93 9.44 21.16
CA ALA A 30 -10.72 8.55 20.33
C ALA A 30 -10.78 7.16 21.00
N GLY A 31 -11.45 7.08 22.14
CA GLY A 31 -11.97 5.85 22.71
C GLY A 31 -13.35 5.64 22.11
N GLY A 32 -13.43 5.19 20.88
CA GLY A 32 -14.65 4.66 20.30
C GLY A 32 -15.07 3.46 21.14
N ALA A 33 -16.26 3.52 21.77
CA ALA A 33 -16.83 2.39 22.44
C ALA A 33 -16.79 1.19 21.49
N ILE A 34 -16.12 0.12 21.89
CA ILE A 34 -16.13 -1.18 21.23
C ILE A 34 -17.58 -1.67 21.35
N VAL A 35 -18.36 -1.48 20.31
CA VAL A 35 -19.61 -2.20 20.15
C VAL A 35 -19.20 -3.61 19.80
N ASP A 36 -19.46 -4.51 20.73
CA ASP A 36 -19.30 -5.96 20.53
C ASP A 36 -20.23 -6.41 19.40
N MET A 37 -19.71 -6.43 18.16
CA MET A 37 -20.43 -6.84 16.96
C MET A 37 -20.45 -8.36 16.76
N ASN A 38 -20.09 -9.14 17.77
CA ASN A 38 -19.97 -10.60 17.66
C ASN A 38 -21.28 -11.39 17.89
N SER A 39 -22.44 -10.74 17.97
CA SER A 39 -23.66 -11.46 18.35
C SER A 39 -24.90 -11.21 17.50
N LYS A 40 -24.79 -10.99 16.17
CA LYS A 40 -25.93 -11.17 15.25
C LYS A 40 -25.43 -11.65 13.90
N ALA A 41 -26.19 -12.58 13.30
CA ALA A 41 -25.91 -13.15 12.00
C ALA A 41 -25.46 -12.06 10.99
N ALA A 42 -24.26 -12.21 10.46
CA ALA A 42 -23.58 -11.25 9.58
C ALA A 42 -24.25 -11.11 8.18
N GLY A 43 -25.54 -11.44 8.05
CA GLY A 43 -26.26 -11.48 6.76
C GLY A 43 -26.92 -10.18 6.31
N ASP A 44 -27.27 -9.27 7.23
CA ASP A 44 -28.20 -8.19 6.90
C ASP A 44 -27.71 -6.77 7.16
N GLN A 45 -26.51 -6.56 7.72
CA GLN A 45 -25.99 -5.22 8.03
C GLN A 45 -24.72 -4.91 7.24
N SER A 46 -24.79 -3.88 6.41
CA SER A 46 -23.63 -3.28 5.73
C SER A 46 -23.53 -1.82 6.12
N ILE A 47 -22.29 -1.26 6.12
CA ILE A 47 -22.08 0.17 6.38
C ILE A 47 -22.76 1.09 5.36
N ILE A 48 -23.15 0.55 4.20
CA ILE A 48 -23.94 1.24 3.18
C ILE A 48 -25.42 0.81 3.21
N GLY A 49 -25.85 0.24 4.34
CA GLY A 49 -27.23 -0.16 4.58
C GLY A 49 -27.72 -1.22 3.59
N PRO A 50 -28.99 -1.14 3.12
CA PRO A 50 -29.60 -2.16 2.25
C PRO A 50 -28.93 -2.29 0.87
N TYR A 51 -28.07 -1.36 0.48
CA TYR A 51 -27.32 -1.46 -0.78
C TYR A 51 -26.14 -2.44 -0.70
N GLY A 52 -25.67 -2.79 0.50
CA GLY A 52 -24.57 -3.73 0.68
C GLY A 52 -24.82 -5.10 0.07
N PRO A 53 -25.88 -5.82 0.47
CA PRO A 53 -26.24 -7.10 -0.12
C PRO A 53 -26.47 -7.05 -1.63
N TRP A 54 -27.01 -5.94 -2.15
CA TRP A 54 -27.15 -5.75 -3.59
C TRP A 54 -25.79 -5.63 -4.29
N ILE A 55 -24.87 -4.80 -3.79
CA ILE A 55 -23.52 -4.63 -4.37
C ILE A 55 -22.74 -5.93 -4.29
N ASP A 56 -22.76 -6.62 -3.14
CA ASP A 56 -22.14 -7.93 -3.00
C ASP A 56 -22.73 -8.94 -4.00
N GLY A 57 -24.04 -8.88 -4.21
CA GLY A 57 -24.75 -9.71 -5.20
C GLY A 57 -24.31 -9.47 -6.65
N LEU A 58 -23.77 -8.29 -6.99
CA LEU A 58 -23.25 -8.04 -8.34
C LEU A 58 -22.00 -8.91 -8.63
N ASN A 59 -21.26 -9.29 -7.60
CA ASN A 59 -20.06 -10.11 -7.71
C ASN A 59 -20.30 -11.59 -7.36
N LYS A 60 -21.54 -11.97 -7.01
CA LYS A 60 -21.90 -13.34 -6.60
C LYS A 60 -21.99 -14.31 -7.78
N GLN A 61 -20.84 -14.56 -8.34
CA GLN A 61 -20.54 -15.89 -8.88
C GLN A 61 -19.92 -16.72 -7.75
N THR A 62 -20.15 -18.03 -7.74
CA THR A 62 -19.54 -18.94 -6.74
C THR A 62 -18.01 -18.80 -6.67
N LEU A 63 -17.38 -18.42 -7.79
CA LEU A 63 -15.98 -18.04 -7.91
C LEU A 63 -15.85 -16.86 -8.90
N PRO A 64 -14.91 -15.93 -8.72
CA PRO A 64 -14.57 -14.93 -9.73
C PRO A 64 -14.24 -15.58 -11.07
N LYS A 65 -14.50 -14.88 -12.18
CA LYS A 65 -14.39 -15.43 -13.55
C LYS A 65 -13.04 -16.07 -13.86
N PHE A 66 -11.95 -15.45 -13.38
CA PHE A 66 -10.59 -15.87 -13.64
C PHE A 66 -9.92 -16.50 -12.41
N SER A 67 -10.71 -16.90 -11.41
CA SER A 67 -10.16 -17.65 -10.28
C SER A 67 -9.51 -18.94 -10.73
N PHE A 68 -8.22 -19.15 -10.33
CA PHE A 68 -7.54 -20.44 -10.61
C PHE A 68 -8.22 -21.63 -9.91
N ARG A 69 -9.00 -21.38 -8.88
CA ARG A 69 -9.78 -22.42 -8.19
C ARG A 69 -10.89 -23.00 -9.06
N ASN A 70 -11.29 -22.28 -10.13
CA ASN A 70 -12.24 -22.81 -11.09
C ASN A 70 -11.65 -24.06 -11.80
N PRO A 71 -12.37 -25.21 -11.83
CA PRO A 71 -11.91 -26.44 -12.45
C PRO A 71 -11.58 -26.31 -13.95
N SER A 72 -12.14 -25.34 -14.65
CA SER A 72 -11.86 -25.09 -16.06
C SER A 72 -10.41 -24.65 -16.33
N PHE A 73 -9.73 -24.05 -15.36
CA PHE A 73 -8.31 -23.69 -15.48
C PHE A 73 -7.42 -24.86 -15.07
N THR A 74 -6.96 -25.61 -16.05
CA THR A 74 -6.06 -26.77 -15.85
C THR A 74 -4.60 -26.45 -16.17
N ASN A 75 -4.33 -25.41 -16.95
CA ASN A 75 -2.99 -24.96 -17.31
C ASN A 75 -2.62 -23.69 -16.54
N LEU A 76 -1.61 -23.81 -15.66
CA LEU A 76 -1.16 -22.72 -14.80
C LEU A 76 -0.64 -21.52 -15.58
N GLU A 77 0.22 -21.72 -16.57
CA GLU A 77 0.85 -20.62 -17.31
C GLU A 77 -0.16 -19.88 -18.19
N GLN A 78 -1.09 -20.61 -18.81
CA GLN A 78 -2.18 -20.00 -19.56
C GLN A 78 -3.09 -19.17 -18.67
N TRP A 79 -3.46 -19.68 -17.49
CA TRP A 79 -4.25 -18.94 -16.53
C TRP A 79 -3.54 -17.66 -16.08
N LYS A 80 -2.26 -17.75 -15.69
CA LYS A 80 -1.45 -16.60 -15.27
C LYS A 80 -1.41 -15.53 -16.35
N ALA A 81 -1.14 -15.91 -17.60
CA ALA A 81 -1.08 -14.95 -18.70
C ALA A 81 -2.39 -14.16 -18.86
N LEU A 82 -3.53 -14.86 -18.88
CA LEU A 82 -4.85 -14.24 -19.00
C LEU A 82 -5.20 -13.36 -17.79
N ALA A 83 -5.02 -13.88 -16.58
CA ALA A 83 -5.41 -13.17 -15.37
C ALA A 83 -4.51 -11.96 -15.07
N MET A 84 -3.21 -12.04 -15.37
CA MET A 84 -2.27 -10.92 -15.25
C MET A 84 -2.58 -9.80 -16.26
N GLU A 85 -2.85 -10.15 -17.52
CA GLU A 85 -3.24 -9.18 -18.55
C GLU A 85 -4.51 -8.43 -18.13
N LEU A 86 -5.54 -9.18 -17.74
CA LEU A 86 -6.79 -8.61 -17.27
C LEU A 86 -6.60 -7.71 -16.05
N THR A 87 -5.80 -8.14 -15.07
CA THR A 87 -5.54 -7.34 -13.87
C THR A 87 -4.87 -6.01 -14.24
N ARG A 88 -3.89 -6.04 -15.14
CA ARG A 88 -3.23 -4.81 -15.64
C ARG A 88 -4.21 -3.89 -16.36
N ASP A 89 -5.10 -4.46 -17.19
CA ASP A 89 -6.17 -3.70 -17.87
C ASP A 89 -7.10 -3.01 -16.86
N ARG A 90 -7.59 -3.74 -15.85
CA ARG A 90 -8.44 -3.18 -14.80
C ARG A 90 -7.76 -2.09 -13.98
N MET A 91 -6.47 -2.23 -13.74
CA MET A 91 -5.68 -1.22 -13.03
C MET A 91 -5.47 0.06 -13.86
N GLY A 92 -5.55 -0.02 -15.18
CA GLY A 92 -5.31 1.13 -16.04
C GLY A 92 -3.90 1.69 -15.84
N ILE A 93 -2.87 0.84 -15.95
CA ILE A 93 -1.49 1.19 -15.62
C ILE A 93 -1.01 2.34 -16.53
N PRO A 94 -0.62 3.50 -15.97
CA PRO A 94 -0.15 4.62 -16.77
C PRO A 94 1.23 4.34 -17.37
N ASP A 95 1.50 4.96 -18.51
CA ASP A 95 2.83 4.97 -19.13
C ASP A 95 3.78 5.85 -18.31
N THR A 96 4.90 5.29 -17.90
CA THR A 96 5.99 6.00 -17.20
C THR A 96 7.09 6.49 -18.11
N GLY A 97 6.95 6.29 -19.42
CA GLY A 97 7.98 6.61 -20.40
C GLY A 97 9.21 5.68 -20.33
N PRO A 98 10.34 6.08 -20.94
CA PRO A 98 11.58 5.33 -20.84
C PRO A 98 12.13 5.31 -19.42
N LEU A 99 13.01 4.35 -19.13
CA LEU A 99 13.69 4.28 -17.83
C LEU A 99 14.38 5.63 -17.52
N PRO A 100 14.03 6.28 -16.40
CA PRO A 100 14.54 7.62 -16.12
C PRO A 100 16.03 7.59 -15.75
N VAL A 101 16.70 8.72 -16.00
CA VAL A 101 18.05 8.95 -15.50
C VAL A 101 17.97 9.16 -13.99
N VAL A 102 18.80 8.42 -13.26
CA VAL A 102 18.89 8.52 -11.80
C VAL A 102 19.93 9.59 -11.43
N GLU A 103 19.51 10.53 -10.61
CA GLU A 103 20.41 11.49 -9.96
C GLU A 103 20.76 10.98 -8.56
N LYS A 104 22.06 10.89 -8.26
CA LYS A 104 22.57 10.58 -6.94
C LYS A 104 22.98 11.85 -6.22
N SER A 105 22.25 12.22 -5.19
CA SER A 105 22.49 13.45 -4.44
C SER A 105 23.49 13.29 -3.28
N GLY A 106 23.77 12.08 -2.84
CA GLY A 106 24.74 11.83 -1.78
C GLY A 106 24.91 10.36 -1.42
N THR A 107 25.97 10.11 -0.66
CA THR A 107 26.23 8.82 0.00
C THR A 107 26.72 9.11 1.41
N GLN A 108 26.19 8.39 2.38
CA GLN A 108 26.61 8.47 3.78
C GLN A 108 26.67 7.10 4.41
N ASN A 109 27.40 6.96 5.50
CA ASN A 109 27.44 5.75 6.31
C ASN A 109 26.69 5.99 7.61
N HIS A 110 25.87 5.03 8.01
CA HIS A 110 25.19 5.03 9.30
C HIS A 110 24.94 3.59 9.73
N ASP A 111 25.29 3.28 10.98
CA ASP A 111 24.99 2.00 11.64
C ASP A 111 25.43 0.77 10.81
N GLY A 112 26.66 0.80 10.28
CA GLY A 112 27.25 -0.27 9.46
C GLY A 112 26.71 -0.34 8.02
N LEU A 113 25.85 0.57 7.61
CA LEU A 113 25.30 0.64 6.27
C LEU A 113 25.88 1.80 5.47
N GLN A 114 26.07 1.57 4.16
CA GLN A 114 26.21 2.63 3.17
C GLN A 114 24.80 2.96 2.64
N ILE A 115 24.44 4.25 2.68
CA ILE A 115 23.12 4.76 2.30
C ILE A 115 23.29 5.78 1.18
N GLU A 116 22.69 5.51 0.04
CA GLU A 116 22.66 6.39 -1.13
C GLU A 116 21.31 7.10 -1.22
N SER A 117 21.34 8.42 -1.45
CA SER A 117 20.14 9.22 -1.75
C SER A 117 20.01 9.39 -3.26
N LEU A 118 18.91 8.91 -3.80
CA LEU A 118 18.62 8.92 -5.22
C LEU A 118 17.35 9.72 -5.53
N SER A 119 17.29 10.27 -6.76
CA SER A 119 16.06 10.82 -7.31
C SER A 119 15.95 10.55 -8.80
N TRP A 120 14.71 10.54 -9.31
CA TRP A 120 14.42 10.44 -10.75
C TRP A 120 13.09 11.12 -11.07
N GLN A 121 12.97 11.62 -12.29
CA GLN A 121 11.77 12.27 -12.79
C GLN A 121 10.99 11.32 -13.71
N LEU A 122 9.69 11.20 -13.46
CA LEU A 122 8.72 10.56 -14.35
C LEU A 122 8.07 11.62 -15.26
N PRO A 123 7.37 11.23 -16.35
CA PRO A 123 6.69 12.17 -17.22
C PRO A 123 5.64 13.03 -16.53
N TYR A 124 5.24 12.66 -15.32
CA TYR A 124 4.22 13.35 -14.54
C TYR A 124 4.64 13.53 -13.08
N GLY A 125 4.05 14.53 -12.45
CA GLY A 125 4.23 14.82 -11.03
C GLY A 125 5.63 15.34 -10.71
N ARG A 126 6.04 15.16 -9.47
CA ARG A 126 7.32 15.60 -8.93
C ARG A 126 8.36 14.49 -9.00
N PRO A 127 9.67 14.81 -8.91
CA PRO A 127 10.69 13.77 -8.81
C PRO A 127 10.43 12.79 -7.65
N THR A 128 10.59 11.51 -7.91
CA THR A 128 10.60 10.47 -6.87
C THR A 128 11.93 10.49 -6.18
N GLN A 129 11.95 10.49 -4.85
CA GLN A 129 13.15 10.29 -4.07
C GLN A 129 13.17 8.87 -3.48
N ALA A 130 14.36 8.30 -3.39
CA ALA A 130 14.58 6.99 -2.84
C ALA A 130 15.87 6.92 -2.02
N LEU A 131 15.95 5.93 -1.14
CA LEU A 131 17.18 5.52 -0.48
C LEU A 131 17.55 4.11 -0.94
N VAL A 132 18.85 3.88 -1.12
CA VAL A 132 19.42 2.55 -1.28
C VAL A 132 20.38 2.29 -0.13
N LEU A 133 20.11 1.23 0.61
CA LEU A 133 20.88 0.82 1.79
C LEU A 133 21.57 -0.50 1.48
N LYS A 134 22.82 -0.65 1.88
CA LYS A 134 23.55 -1.93 1.83
C LYS A 134 24.63 -1.96 2.92
N PRO A 135 25.13 -3.13 3.32
CA PRO A 135 26.26 -3.20 4.23
C PRO A 135 27.47 -2.43 3.70
N ALA A 136 28.11 -1.65 4.55
CA ALA A 136 29.30 -0.88 4.18
C ALA A 136 30.48 -1.82 3.87
N GLY A 137 31.22 -1.51 2.80
CA GLY A 137 32.40 -2.28 2.40
C GLY A 137 32.11 -3.51 1.51
N GLU A 138 30.86 -3.89 1.31
CA GLU A 138 30.50 -4.98 0.39
C GLU A 138 30.70 -4.58 -1.07
N THR A 139 31.41 -5.44 -1.82
CA THR A 139 31.80 -5.17 -3.23
C THR A 139 31.16 -6.14 -4.23
N GLY A 140 30.57 -7.24 -3.76
CA GLY A 140 29.93 -8.24 -4.60
C GLY A 140 28.47 -7.91 -4.96
N LYS A 141 27.87 -8.74 -5.81
CA LYS A 141 26.43 -8.71 -6.08
C LYS A 141 25.68 -9.35 -4.91
N LEU A 142 24.78 -8.61 -4.32
CA LEU A 142 23.94 -9.03 -3.21
C LEU A 142 22.50 -9.32 -3.69
N PRO A 143 21.74 -10.16 -2.97
CA PRO A 143 20.31 -10.20 -3.11
C PRO A 143 19.71 -8.84 -2.75
N ALA A 144 18.53 -8.53 -3.26
CA ALA A 144 17.92 -7.22 -3.03
C ALA A 144 16.48 -7.30 -2.55
N ILE A 145 16.06 -6.27 -1.82
CA ILE A 145 14.67 -6.08 -1.39
C ILE A 145 14.16 -4.73 -1.87
N LEU A 146 13.06 -4.75 -2.60
CA LEU A 146 12.25 -3.57 -2.85
C LEU A 146 11.30 -3.41 -1.66
N ALA A 147 11.62 -2.49 -0.75
CA ALA A 147 10.92 -2.30 0.51
C ALA A 147 9.87 -1.19 0.39
N PHE A 148 8.64 -1.49 0.74
CA PHE A 148 7.51 -0.59 0.62
C PHE A 148 7.10 -0.03 1.98
N HIS A 149 7.06 1.32 2.08
CA HIS A 149 6.56 1.98 3.28
C HIS A 149 5.02 1.90 3.36
N ASP A 150 4.51 1.96 4.58
CA ASP A 150 3.09 1.95 4.90
C ASP A 150 2.37 3.27 4.57
N HIS A 151 1.03 3.24 4.64
CA HIS A 151 0.20 4.43 4.62
C HIS A 151 0.22 5.16 5.97
N GLY A 152 -0.09 4.48 7.07
CA GLY A 152 -0.02 4.95 8.45
C GLY A 152 -0.68 6.31 8.72
N GLY A 153 -1.71 6.70 7.95
CA GLY A 153 -2.38 8.00 8.06
C GLY A 153 -1.49 9.22 7.73
N ASN A 154 -0.27 9.01 7.29
CA ASN A 154 0.73 10.07 7.16
C ASN A 154 1.30 10.14 5.74
N LYS A 155 0.80 11.07 4.93
CA LYS A 155 1.28 11.32 3.55
C LYS A 155 2.45 12.30 3.47
N TYR A 156 2.73 13.03 4.55
CA TYR A 156 3.87 13.95 4.59
C TYR A 156 5.20 13.18 4.53
N PHE A 157 5.27 11.99 5.13
CA PHE A 157 6.42 11.09 5.09
C PHE A 157 6.16 9.88 4.18
N GLY A 158 7.22 9.32 3.66
CA GLY A 158 7.26 8.11 2.83
C GLY A 158 8.37 7.18 3.29
N ARG A 159 9.48 7.09 2.52
CA ARG A 159 10.64 6.26 2.83
C ARG A 159 11.20 6.41 4.25
N ARG A 160 11.13 7.62 4.83
CA ARG A 160 11.59 7.89 6.22
C ARG A 160 10.85 7.09 7.29
N LYS A 161 9.66 6.56 7.01
CA LYS A 161 8.89 5.72 7.94
C LYS A 161 9.59 4.41 8.30
N ILE A 162 10.32 3.86 7.35
CA ILE A 162 10.94 2.53 7.47
C ILE A 162 12.47 2.56 7.34
N THR A 163 13.06 3.76 7.26
CA THR A 163 14.52 3.95 7.18
C THR A 163 15.00 4.93 8.22
N LYS A 164 16.25 4.72 8.65
CA LYS A 164 17.02 5.65 9.49
C LYS A 164 18.34 5.95 8.80
N THR A 165 18.66 7.24 8.64
CA THR A 165 19.86 7.69 7.92
C THR A 165 20.89 8.35 8.82
N GLY A 166 20.58 8.61 10.07
CA GLY A 166 21.42 9.26 11.08
C GLY A 166 20.76 9.21 12.44
N ASP A 167 21.45 9.71 13.45
CA ASP A 167 20.93 9.75 14.83
C ASP A 167 19.89 10.85 15.03
N ASP A 168 19.95 11.90 14.21
CA ASP A 168 18.98 13.01 14.23
C ASP A 168 17.77 12.69 13.37
N GLN A 169 16.83 11.91 13.92
CA GLN A 169 15.59 11.55 13.25
C GLN A 169 14.45 12.47 13.72
N HIS A 170 13.50 12.75 12.80
CA HIS A 170 12.32 13.55 13.16
C HIS A 170 11.48 12.80 14.20
N PRO A 171 11.02 13.45 15.32
CA PRO A 171 10.31 12.78 16.40
C PRO A 171 9.08 11.98 15.96
N LEU A 172 8.29 12.51 15.00
CA LEU A 172 7.14 11.78 14.44
C LEU A 172 7.55 10.48 13.73
N MET A 173 8.78 10.35 13.27
CA MET A 173 9.25 9.10 12.66
C MET A 173 9.70 8.11 13.72
N GLU A 174 10.24 8.56 14.82
CA GLU A 174 10.52 7.72 16.00
C GLU A 174 9.22 7.18 16.58
N GLU A 175 8.22 8.04 16.77
CA GLU A 175 6.87 7.64 17.21
C GLU A 175 6.22 6.66 16.25
N HIS A 176 6.32 6.90 14.94
CA HIS A 176 5.78 6.04 13.90
C HIS A 176 6.44 4.66 13.89
N GLN A 177 7.77 4.61 13.99
CA GLN A 177 8.53 3.36 14.09
C GLN A 177 8.21 2.63 15.38
N GLN A 178 8.08 3.34 16.51
CA GLN A 178 7.69 2.73 17.76
C GLN A 178 6.29 2.10 17.67
N HIS A 179 5.35 2.80 17.06
CA HIS A 179 3.95 2.36 16.96
C HIS A 179 3.75 1.14 16.05
N TYR A 180 4.35 1.16 14.85
CA TYR A 180 4.10 0.14 13.84
C TYR A 180 5.17 -0.93 13.74
N TYR A 181 6.40 -0.63 14.18
CA TYR A 181 7.58 -1.45 13.90
C TYR A 181 8.39 -1.79 15.16
N GLU A 182 7.82 -1.53 16.34
CA GLU A 182 8.51 -1.75 17.64
C GLU A 182 9.85 -1.03 17.73
N GLY A 183 9.88 0.22 17.23
CA GLY A 183 11.07 1.09 17.22
C GLY A 183 12.07 0.83 16.10
N MET A 184 11.81 -0.16 15.22
CA MET A 184 12.77 -0.57 14.20
C MET A 184 12.56 0.16 12.87
N ALA A 185 13.64 0.65 12.27
CA ALA A 185 13.68 0.99 10.84
C ALA A 185 13.93 -0.30 10.06
N TRP A 186 12.88 -1.11 9.82
CA TRP A 186 13.02 -2.48 9.31
C TRP A 186 13.79 -2.61 8.00
N ALA A 187 13.78 -1.56 7.14
CA ALA A 187 14.58 -1.56 5.92
C ALA A 187 16.09 -1.51 6.21
N ASN A 188 16.52 -0.84 7.30
CA ASN A 188 17.89 -0.88 7.74
C ASN A 188 18.25 -2.28 8.26
N GLU A 189 17.36 -2.88 9.05
CA GLU A 189 17.62 -4.19 9.66
C GLU A 189 17.78 -5.31 8.62
N ILE A 190 16.94 -5.33 7.59
CA ILE A 190 17.13 -6.32 6.50
C ILE A 190 18.39 -6.00 5.66
N ALA A 191 18.76 -4.72 5.48
CA ALA A 191 19.99 -4.36 4.79
C ALA A 191 21.24 -4.88 5.53
N LYS A 192 21.27 -4.76 6.86
CA LYS A 192 22.37 -5.30 7.70
C LYS A 192 22.55 -6.81 7.53
N ARG A 193 21.52 -7.52 7.11
CA ARG A 193 21.60 -8.96 6.85
C ARG A 193 22.22 -9.29 5.47
N GLY A 194 22.81 -8.33 4.76
CA GLY A 194 23.51 -8.56 3.49
C GLY A 194 22.61 -8.40 2.25
N TYR A 195 21.68 -7.47 2.28
CA TYR A 195 20.85 -7.11 1.15
C TYR A 195 21.12 -5.70 0.64
N VAL A 196 20.94 -5.48 -0.65
CA VAL A 196 20.69 -4.14 -1.19
C VAL A 196 19.19 -3.85 -1.03
N VAL A 197 18.85 -2.81 -0.27
CA VAL A 197 17.45 -2.46 0.00
C VAL A 197 17.13 -1.12 -0.64
N MET A 198 16.14 -1.06 -1.51
CA MET A 198 15.65 0.20 -2.09
C MET A 198 14.29 0.55 -1.48
N VAL A 199 14.18 1.80 -1.04
CA VAL A 199 12.94 2.38 -0.50
C VAL A 199 12.65 3.68 -1.25
N SER A 200 11.64 3.69 -2.10
CA SER A 200 11.15 4.86 -2.83
C SER A 200 9.90 5.45 -2.17
N ASP A 201 9.75 6.78 -2.27
CA ASP A 201 8.49 7.43 -1.91
C ASP A 201 7.41 7.04 -2.93
N ALA A 202 6.25 6.62 -2.44
CA ALA A 202 5.11 6.27 -3.28
C ALA A 202 4.30 7.49 -3.70
N PHE A 203 3.58 7.39 -4.80
CA PHE A 203 2.52 8.33 -5.20
C PHE A 203 1.47 8.42 -4.08
N THR A 204 1.27 9.45 -3.61
CA THR A 204 1.21 10.78 -3.18
C THR A 204 1.82 10.99 -1.78
N PHE A 205 2.94 10.36 -1.50
CA PHE A 205 3.65 10.46 -0.23
C PHE A 205 4.97 11.23 -0.40
N ALA A 206 5.38 11.94 0.64
CA ALA A 206 6.67 12.63 0.77
C ALA A 206 7.08 13.42 -0.47
N SER A 207 8.14 13.03 -1.21
CA SER A 207 8.58 13.72 -2.42
C SER A 207 7.52 13.71 -3.52
N ARG A 208 6.64 12.71 -3.52
CA ARG A 208 5.53 12.55 -4.48
C ARG A 208 4.22 13.17 -4.01
N ARG A 209 4.19 13.81 -2.82
CA ARG A 209 2.98 14.40 -2.26
C ARG A 209 2.47 15.58 -3.11
N VAL A 210 1.18 15.83 -3.04
CA VAL A 210 0.57 17.03 -3.63
C VAL A 210 1.11 18.26 -2.89
N MET A 211 1.68 19.22 -3.62
CA MET A 211 2.14 20.48 -3.04
C MET A 211 0.99 21.46 -2.93
N ILE A 212 0.90 22.11 -1.81
CA ILE A 212 -0.19 23.08 -1.52
C ILE A 212 -0.17 24.24 -2.53
N LYS A 213 1.00 24.71 -2.94
CA LYS A 213 1.14 25.80 -3.94
C LYS A 213 0.53 25.45 -5.31
N ASP A 214 0.47 24.16 -5.66
CA ASP A 214 -0.06 23.69 -6.95
C ASP A 214 -1.58 23.48 -6.91
N VAL A 215 -2.21 23.64 -5.74
CA VAL A 215 -3.65 23.54 -5.54
C VAL A 215 -4.30 24.94 -5.62
N PRO A 216 -5.52 25.07 -6.19
CA PRO A 216 -6.24 26.33 -6.21
C PRO A 216 -6.37 26.93 -4.78
N GLU A 217 -6.19 28.23 -4.65
CA GLU A 217 -6.07 28.93 -3.37
C GLU A 217 -7.25 28.65 -2.41
N ASN A 218 -8.46 28.66 -2.95
CA ASN A 218 -9.67 28.35 -2.19
C ASN A 218 -9.80 26.89 -1.70
N GLN A 219 -8.89 26.01 -2.09
CA GLN A 219 -8.84 24.60 -1.68
C GLN A 219 -7.64 24.29 -0.77
N ARG A 220 -6.77 25.26 -0.51
CA ARG A 220 -5.54 25.06 0.30
C ARG A 220 -5.82 24.95 1.81
N GLY A 221 -6.97 25.38 2.29
CA GLY A 221 -7.30 25.36 3.73
C GLY A 221 -6.37 26.21 4.61
N GLY A 222 -5.75 27.25 4.04
CA GLY A 222 -4.79 28.10 4.75
C GLY A 222 -3.39 27.51 4.88
N LEU A 223 -3.13 26.34 4.29
CA LEU A 223 -1.81 25.70 4.32
C LEU A 223 -0.82 26.31 3.33
N THR A 224 0.47 26.12 3.60
CA THR A 224 1.57 26.52 2.74
C THR A 224 2.70 25.49 2.77
N ASP A 225 3.42 25.35 1.66
CA ASP A 225 4.58 24.46 1.57
C ASP A 225 5.83 25.00 2.25
N SER A 226 5.86 26.29 2.59
CA SER A 226 6.97 26.93 3.32
C SER A 226 6.86 26.77 4.86
N ALA A 227 5.78 26.14 5.36
CA ALA A 227 5.65 25.89 6.78
C ALA A 227 6.79 24.95 7.25
N PRO A 228 7.40 25.25 8.42
CA PRO A 228 8.44 24.37 9.00
C PRO A 228 7.92 22.93 9.18
N GLU A 229 8.84 21.96 9.15
CA GLU A 229 8.55 20.53 9.38
C GLU A 229 8.28 20.29 10.89
N LYS A 230 7.24 20.94 11.44
CA LYS A 230 6.79 20.78 12.82
C LYS A 230 5.59 19.84 12.88
N PRO A 231 5.39 19.12 14.00
CA PRO A 231 4.30 18.15 14.16
C PRO A 231 2.92 18.72 13.81
N GLU A 232 2.59 19.94 14.24
CA GLU A 232 1.31 20.59 13.97
C GLU A 232 1.08 20.89 12.47
N ASN A 233 2.12 21.32 11.76
CA ASN A 233 2.04 21.60 10.32
C ASN A 233 1.92 20.30 9.51
N ILE A 234 2.62 19.27 9.93
CA ILE A 234 2.55 17.93 9.33
C ILE A 234 1.18 17.32 9.55
N ALA A 235 0.62 17.42 10.77
CA ALA A 235 -0.73 16.95 11.07
C ALA A 235 -1.78 17.69 10.23
N ALA A 236 -1.68 19.01 10.11
CA ALA A 236 -2.58 19.81 9.29
C ALA A 236 -2.53 19.42 7.80
N TYR A 237 -1.31 19.15 7.26
CA TYR A 237 -1.15 18.65 5.91
C TYR A 237 -1.80 17.26 5.75
N ASN A 238 -1.55 16.35 6.67
CA ASN A 238 -2.08 14.99 6.61
C ASN A 238 -3.61 14.97 6.66
N ASP A 239 -4.23 15.80 7.50
CA ASP A 239 -5.69 15.98 7.58
C ASP A 239 -6.24 16.51 6.25
N TRP A 240 -5.63 17.57 5.69
CA TRP A 240 -5.99 18.09 4.38
C TRP A 240 -5.86 17.00 3.30
N ALA A 241 -4.74 16.28 3.24
CA ALA A 241 -4.47 15.26 2.24
C ALA A 241 -5.45 14.07 2.34
N ALA A 242 -5.85 13.68 3.57
CA ALA A 242 -6.86 12.65 3.79
C ALA A 242 -8.23 13.08 3.24
N LYS A 243 -8.64 14.33 3.50
CA LYS A 243 -9.89 14.90 2.98
C LYS A 243 -9.91 15.03 1.45
N HIS A 244 -8.73 15.07 0.78
CA HIS A 244 -8.59 15.19 -0.66
C HIS A 244 -8.42 13.85 -1.39
N GLU A 245 -8.33 12.72 -0.69
CA GLU A 245 -8.18 11.41 -1.34
C GLU A 245 -9.30 11.11 -2.36
N HIS A 246 -10.53 11.38 -2.01
CA HIS A 246 -11.66 11.13 -2.91
C HIS A 246 -11.62 12.01 -4.18
N VAL A 247 -11.02 13.20 -4.11
CA VAL A 247 -10.81 14.06 -5.29
C VAL A 247 -9.81 13.41 -6.22
N MET A 248 -8.68 12.98 -5.67
CA MET A 248 -7.64 12.27 -6.45
C MET A 248 -8.20 10.98 -7.07
N ALA A 249 -8.88 10.15 -6.28
CA ALA A 249 -9.42 8.88 -6.75
C ALA A 249 -10.42 9.06 -7.92
N LYS A 250 -11.36 10.03 -7.79
CA LYS A 250 -12.30 10.34 -8.87
C LYS A 250 -11.60 10.81 -10.14
N SER A 251 -10.54 11.61 -9.99
CA SER A 251 -9.75 12.08 -11.12
C SER A 251 -9.01 10.96 -11.81
N LEU A 252 -8.40 10.05 -11.06
CA LEU A 252 -7.74 8.85 -11.59
C LEU A 252 -8.74 7.97 -12.35
N PHE A 253 -9.88 7.63 -11.74
CA PHE A 253 -10.91 6.81 -12.38
C PHE A 253 -11.44 7.42 -13.66
N CYS A 254 -11.70 8.73 -13.68
CA CYS A 254 -12.14 9.43 -14.90
C CYS A 254 -11.01 9.55 -15.93
N GLY A 255 -9.76 9.58 -15.51
CA GLY A 255 -8.56 9.56 -16.37
C GLY A 255 -8.24 8.18 -16.94
N GLY A 256 -8.98 7.13 -16.56
CA GLY A 256 -8.77 5.77 -17.06
C GLY A 256 -7.67 4.99 -16.33
N THR A 257 -7.29 5.43 -15.13
CA THR A 257 -6.33 4.73 -14.26
C THR A 257 -6.90 4.54 -12.86
N THR A 258 -6.16 3.83 -12.02
CA THR A 258 -6.47 3.63 -10.60
C THR A 258 -5.26 3.96 -9.75
N TRP A 259 -5.46 4.16 -8.45
CA TRP A 259 -4.34 4.36 -7.53
C TRP A 259 -3.39 3.15 -7.51
N PRO A 260 -3.88 1.88 -7.41
CA PRO A 260 -3.02 0.71 -7.56
C PRO A 260 -2.29 0.65 -8.90
N GLY A 261 -2.91 1.14 -10.00
CA GLY A 261 -2.27 1.24 -11.31
C GLY A 261 -1.07 2.18 -11.31
N VAL A 262 -1.21 3.35 -10.68
CA VAL A 262 -0.09 4.30 -10.51
C VAL A 262 0.99 3.72 -9.60
N PHE A 263 0.62 3.11 -8.47
CA PHE A 263 1.58 2.44 -7.58
C PHE A 263 2.39 1.40 -8.33
N TYR A 264 1.72 0.49 -9.04
CA TYR A 264 2.42 -0.55 -9.81
C TYR A 264 3.37 0.04 -10.86
N ALA A 265 2.93 1.06 -11.60
CA ALA A 265 3.76 1.71 -12.61
C ALA A 265 5.03 2.31 -12.02
N GLU A 266 4.92 3.07 -10.94
CA GLU A 266 6.05 3.72 -10.27
C GLU A 266 6.96 2.70 -9.55
N ASP A 267 6.40 1.68 -8.92
CA ASP A 267 7.15 0.61 -8.28
C ASP A 267 7.89 -0.27 -9.29
N LYS A 268 7.31 -0.46 -10.49
CA LYS A 268 7.99 -1.14 -11.60
C LYS A 268 9.22 -0.38 -12.05
N VAL A 269 9.16 0.95 -12.14
CA VAL A 269 10.34 1.79 -12.43
C VAL A 269 11.40 1.61 -11.33
N ALA A 270 11.00 1.63 -10.06
CA ALA A 270 11.93 1.38 -8.95
C ALA A 270 12.56 -0.02 -9.04
N LEU A 271 11.79 -1.05 -9.42
CA LEU A 271 12.30 -2.40 -9.66
C LEU A 271 13.27 -2.45 -10.85
N ASP A 272 12.95 -1.76 -11.95
CA ASP A 272 13.83 -1.68 -13.14
C ASP A 272 15.18 -1.03 -12.76
N LEU A 273 15.14 0.06 -11.99
CA LEU A 273 16.34 0.73 -11.47
C LEU A 273 17.13 -0.17 -10.50
N LEU A 274 16.45 -0.84 -9.57
CA LEU A 274 17.09 -1.76 -8.63
C LEU A 274 17.76 -2.93 -9.35
N SER A 275 17.06 -3.52 -10.32
CA SER A 275 17.55 -4.67 -11.10
C SER A 275 18.75 -4.34 -11.98
N SER A 276 18.90 -3.08 -12.40
CA SER A 276 20.00 -2.60 -13.26
C SER A 276 21.27 -2.25 -12.48
N ARG A 277 21.22 -2.23 -11.15
CA ARG A 277 22.38 -1.87 -10.32
C ARG A 277 23.49 -2.92 -10.43
N PRO A 278 24.76 -2.48 -10.51
CA PRO A 278 25.89 -3.40 -10.61
C PRO A 278 26.13 -4.24 -9.34
N ASP A 279 25.65 -3.74 -8.18
CA ASP A 279 25.78 -4.40 -6.86
C ASP A 279 24.57 -5.29 -6.52
N VAL A 280 23.61 -5.47 -7.43
CA VAL A 280 22.42 -6.30 -7.24
C VAL A 280 22.50 -7.57 -8.11
N ASP A 281 22.11 -8.70 -7.53
CA ASP A 281 21.82 -9.92 -8.29
C ASP A 281 20.32 -9.89 -8.70
N PRO A 282 20.02 -9.67 -9.98
CA PRO A 282 18.63 -9.53 -10.44
C PRO A 282 17.84 -10.85 -10.37
N SER A 283 18.50 -11.99 -10.16
CA SER A 283 17.85 -13.28 -9.96
C SER A 283 17.38 -13.49 -8.51
N ARG A 284 17.75 -12.61 -7.58
CA ARG A 284 17.49 -12.73 -6.13
C ARG A 284 16.88 -11.46 -5.56
N ILE A 285 15.77 -10.99 -6.14
CA ILE A 285 15.05 -9.81 -5.70
C ILE A 285 13.75 -10.21 -4.98
N GLY A 286 13.56 -9.71 -3.78
CA GLY A 286 12.30 -9.80 -3.02
C GLY A 286 11.60 -8.46 -2.89
N CYS A 287 10.37 -8.48 -2.39
CA CYS A 287 9.68 -7.27 -1.94
C CYS A 287 8.82 -7.55 -0.71
N GLY A 288 8.46 -6.48 0.00
CA GLY A 288 7.54 -6.57 1.12
C GLY A 288 7.29 -5.24 1.80
N GLY A 289 6.29 -5.22 2.68
CA GLY A 289 5.93 -4.07 3.49
C GLY A 289 4.63 -4.23 4.24
N LEU A 290 4.42 -3.36 5.23
CA LEU A 290 3.22 -3.30 6.06
C LEU A 290 2.14 -2.45 5.41
N SER A 291 0.86 -2.82 5.58
CA SER A 291 -0.30 -1.94 5.29
C SER A 291 -0.32 -1.49 3.81
N GLY A 292 -0.24 -0.19 3.53
CA GLY A 292 -0.06 0.32 2.17
C GLY A 292 1.14 -0.28 1.44
N GLY A 293 2.21 -0.67 2.17
CA GLY A 293 3.33 -1.45 1.65
C GLY A 293 2.94 -2.89 1.32
N GLY A 294 2.03 -3.49 2.10
CA GLY A 294 1.43 -4.79 1.81
C GLY A 294 0.58 -4.76 0.54
N LEU A 295 -0.24 -3.72 0.35
CA LEU A 295 -1.00 -3.49 -0.89
C LEU A 295 -0.07 -3.45 -2.12
N ARG A 296 1.01 -2.64 -2.02
CA ARG A 296 2.02 -2.54 -3.10
C ARG A 296 2.71 -3.88 -3.33
N THR A 297 2.96 -4.65 -2.29
CA THR A 297 3.50 -6.02 -2.39
C THR A 297 2.55 -6.93 -3.17
N VAL A 298 1.25 -6.91 -2.88
CA VAL A 298 0.25 -7.71 -3.60
C VAL A 298 0.28 -7.40 -5.09
N MET A 299 0.24 -6.12 -5.45
CA MET A 299 0.23 -5.70 -6.86
C MET A 299 1.57 -5.98 -7.55
N MET A 300 2.69 -5.60 -6.93
CA MET A 300 4.02 -5.75 -7.53
C MET A 300 4.41 -7.22 -7.69
N ALA A 301 4.29 -8.01 -6.64
CA ALA A 301 4.69 -9.41 -6.67
C ALA A 301 3.73 -10.29 -7.45
N GLY A 302 2.44 -9.95 -7.48
CA GLY A 302 1.44 -10.65 -8.29
C GLY A 302 1.64 -10.46 -9.79
N LEU A 303 2.16 -9.30 -10.20
CA LEU A 303 2.21 -8.92 -11.62
C LEU A 303 3.63 -8.88 -12.23
N ASP A 304 4.68 -8.99 -11.41
CA ASP A 304 6.07 -9.01 -11.90
C ASP A 304 6.87 -10.18 -11.32
N HIS A 305 7.16 -11.18 -12.17
CA HIS A 305 7.84 -12.41 -11.79
C HIS A 305 9.35 -12.25 -11.48
N ARG A 306 9.91 -11.05 -11.66
CA ARG A 306 11.27 -10.73 -11.20
C ARG A 306 11.34 -10.66 -9.68
N ILE A 307 10.22 -10.42 -9.01
CA ILE A 307 10.11 -10.56 -7.54
C ILE A 307 10.10 -12.05 -7.20
N LYS A 308 11.23 -12.57 -6.74
CA LYS A 308 11.42 -14.01 -6.45
C LYS A 308 10.82 -14.43 -5.12
N CYS A 309 10.74 -13.52 -4.15
CA CYS A 309 10.19 -13.79 -2.83
C CYS A 309 9.38 -12.58 -2.35
N ALA A 310 8.16 -12.79 -1.83
CA ALA A 310 7.29 -11.73 -1.37
C ALA A 310 6.86 -11.92 0.08
N VAL A 311 6.80 -10.83 0.83
CA VAL A 311 6.26 -10.78 2.20
C VAL A 311 5.21 -9.68 2.29
N CYS A 312 3.93 -10.06 2.33
CA CYS A 312 2.81 -9.16 2.51
C CYS A 312 2.43 -9.08 3.99
N VAL A 313 2.48 -7.89 4.58
CA VAL A 313 2.21 -7.70 6.01
C VAL A 313 1.00 -6.80 6.20
N GLY A 314 0.01 -7.26 6.98
CA GLY A 314 -1.16 -6.49 7.37
C GLY A 314 -1.96 -5.94 6.18
N PHE A 315 -2.04 -6.68 5.07
CA PHE A 315 -2.84 -6.29 3.92
C PHE A 315 -3.33 -7.51 3.12
N MET A 316 -3.99 -8.46 3.81
CA MET A 316 -4.57 -9.61 3.14
C MET A 316 -5.97 -9.92 3.68
N SER A 317 -6.97 -9.69 2.86
CA SER A 317 -8.36 -10.00 3.10
C SER A 317 -9.07 -10.26 1.75
N THR A 318 -10.38 -10.46 1.73
CA THR A 318 -11.17 -10.63 0.51
C THR A 318 -11.80 -9.31 0.06
N TRP A 319 -12.26 -9.23 -1.18
CA TRP A 319 -13.04 -8.08 -1.64
C TRP A 319 -14.34 -7.88 -0.85
N THR A 320 -14.95 -8.94 -0.34
CA THR A 320 -16.13 -8.84 0.53
C THR A 320 -15.82 -7.99 1.76
N ASP A 321 -14.66 -8.19 2.39
CA ASP A 321 -14.25 -7.39 3.54
C ASP A 321 -14.02 -5.91 3.16
N PHE A 322 -13.28 -5.66 2.09
CA PHE A 322 -13.01 -4.32 1.59
C PHE A 322 -14.26 -3.56 1.14
N LEU A 323 -15.27 -4.24 0.61
CA LEU A 323 -16.46 -3.59 0.07
C LEU A 323 -17.58 -3.44 1.10
N LEU A 324 -17.81 -4.45 1.96
CA LEU A 324 -18.97 -4.52 2.83
C LEU A 324 -18.66 -4.22 4.29
N ASN A 325 -17.60 -4.84 4.82
CA ASN A 325 -17.36 -4.83 6.26
C ASN A 325 -16.46 -3.66 6.68
N LYS A 326 -15.43 -3.39 5.89
CA LYS A 326 -14.31 -2.51 6.28
C LYS A 326 -14.01 -1.40 5.27
N ALA A 327 -14.89 -1.11 4.32
CA ALA A 327 -14.68 -0.03 3.34
C ALA A 327 -14.36 1.33 3.99
N TYR A 328 -14.91 1.61 5.17
CA TYR A 328 -14.69 2.86 5.90
C TYR A 328 -13.32 2.96 6.58
N THR A 329 -12.60 1.84 6.75
CA THR A 329 -11.25 1.82 7.35
C THR A 329 -10.16 1.99 6.29
N HIS A 330 -10.48 1.74 5.02
CA HIS A 330 -9.52 1.75 3.94
C HIS A 330 -9.54 3.05 3.14
N THR A 331 -8.36 3.39 2.62
CA THR A 331 -8.18 4.53 1.74
C THR A 331 -8.65 4.20 0.31
N TRP A 332 -8.91 5.23 -0.48
CA TRP A 332 -9.22 5.09 -1.90
C TRP A 332 -8.09 4.41 -2.71
N MET A 333 -6.90 4.29 -2.13
CA MET A 333 -5.73 3.66 -2.74
C MET A 333 -5.88 2.16 -2.99
N THR A 334 -6.89 1.51 -2.39
CA THR A 334 -7.11 0.06 -2.48
C THR A 334 -7.92 -0.35 -3.71
N TYR A 335 -8.81 0.54 -4.18
CA TYR A 335 -9.92 0.12 -5.03
C TYR A 335 -9.58 0.16 -6.52
N VAL A 336 -9.91 -0.96 -7.21
CA VAL A 336 -9.85 -1.12 -8.66
C VAL A 336 -11.24 -1.51 -9.15
N PRO A 337 -11.95 -0.62 -9.87
CA PRO A 337 -13.29 -0.92 -10.37
C PRO A 337 -13.34 -2.18 -11.23
N ARG A 338 -14.35 -3.04 -11.00
CA ARG A 338 -14.61 -4.28 -11.69
C ARG A 338 -13.62 -5.43 -11.47
N LEU A 339 -12.48 -5.21 -10.86
CA LEU A 339 -11.53 -6.29 -10.57
C LEU A 339 -12.13 -7.40 -9.68
N PRO A 340 -13.02 -7.10 -8.71
CA PRO A 340 -13.70 -8.13 -7.91
C PRO A 340 -14.55 -9.13 -8.71
N GLU A 341 -15.03 -8.76 -9.90
CA GLU A 341 -15.76 -9.69 -10.80
C GLU A 341 -14.83 -10.76 -11.38
N ASP A 342 -13.57 -10.42 -11.52
CA ASP A 342 -12.58 -11.18 -12.28
C ASP A 342 -11.69 -12.03 -11.36
N LEU A 343 -11.20 -11.46 -10.26
CA LEU A 343 -10.34 -12.11 -9.25
C LEU A 343 -10.73 -11.63 -7.85
N ASP A 344 -10.69 -12.52 -6.86
CA ASP A 344 -10.70 -12.07 -5.46
C ASP A 344 -9.34 -11.45 -5.10
N PHE A 345 -9.31 -10.57 -4.09
CA PHE A 345 -8.09 -9.82 -3.74
C PHE A 345 -6.87 -10.72 -3.48
N PRO A 346 -6.97 -11.84 -2.71
CA PRO A 346 -5.85 -12.75 -2.52
C PRO A 346 -5.38 -13.41 -3.82
N GLU A 347 -6.26 -13.58 -4.81
CA GLU A 347 -5.90 -14.20 -6.08
C GLU A 347 -4.95 -13.34 -6.90
N ILE A 348 -4.94 -12.01 -6.68
CA ILE A 348 -3.96 -11.11 -7.32
C ILE A 348 -2.54 -11.49 -6.85
N LEU A 349 -2.33 -11.69 -5.54
CA LEU A 349 -1.05 -12.19 -5.04
C LEU A 349 -0.78 -13.64 -5.49
N GLY A 350 -1.84 -14.45 -5.63
CA GLY A 350 -1.78 -15.82 -6.13
C GLY A 350 -1.26 -15.95 -7.56
N LEU A 351 -1.32 -14.88 -8.39
CA LEU A 351 -0.78 -14.87 -9.77
C LEU A 351 0.72 -15.18 -9.84
N ARG A 352 1.44 -14.98 -8.72
CA ARG A 352 2.88 -15.24 -8.66
C ARG A 352 3.28 -16.71 -8.45
N VAL A 353 2.33 -17.60 -8.19
CA VAL A 353 2.62 -19.03 -8.04
C VAL A 353 3.49 -19.55 -9.20
N PRO A 354 4.57 -20.31 -8.98
CA PRO A 354 4.97 -21.00 -7.74
C PRO A 354 5.94 -20.21 -6.83
N LEU A 355 6.15 -18.93 -7.05
CA LEU A 355 7.16 -18.16 -6.32
C LEU A 355 6.81 -18.04 -4.82
N PRO A 356 7.80 -18.10 -3.91
CA PRO A 356 7.60 -18.09 -2.47
C PRO A 356 6.87 -16.86 -1.95
N THR A 357 5.82 -17.08 -1.15
CA THR A 357 4.95 -16.03 -0.61
C THR A 357 4.70 -16.25 0.87
N LEU A 358 4.98 -15.23 1.68
CA LEU A 358 4.61 -15.15 3.08
C LEU A 358 3.57 -14.05 3.28
N VAL A 359 2.52 -14.35 4.02
CA VAL A 359 1.53 -13.38 4.48
C VAL A 359 1.58 -13.34 6.01
N LEU A 360 1.76 -12.15 6.56
CA LEU A 360 1.75 -11.92 8.01
C LEU A 360 0.53 -11.06 8.36
N ASN A 361 -0.28 -11.56 9.27
CA ASN A 361 -1.52 -10.93 9.71
C ASN A 361 -1.49 -10.71 11.23
N ASP A 362 -2.19 -9.66 11.68
CA ASP A 362 -2.46 -9.40 13.09
C ASP A 362 -3.90 -9.80 13.39
N GLU A 363 -4.12 -10.59 14.46
CA GLU A 363 -5.45 -11.17 14.76
C GLU A 363 -6.47 -10.13 15.23
N ASP A 364 -5.99 -9.04 15.84
CA ASP A 364 -6.81 -7.94 16.37
C ASP A 364 -6.74 -6.70 15.46
N ASP A 365 -6.35 -6.87 14.20
CA ASP A 365 -6.27 -5.77 13.23
C ASP A 365 -7.66 -5.20 12.96
N GLN A 366 -7.85 -3.93 13.32
CA GLN A 366 -9.15 -3.26 13.18
C GLN A 366 -9.50 -2.92 11.71
N LEU A 367 -8.53 -2.98 10.82
CA LEU A 367 -8.73 -2.68 9.39
C LEU A 367 -9.43 -3.83 8.64
N TYR A 368 -9.42 -5.03 9.20
CA TYR A 368 -9.95 -6.25 8.59
C TYR A 368 -10.84 -7.02 9.57
N THR A 369 -11.62 -7.96 9.03
CA THR A 369 -12.27 -8.97 9.85
C THR A 369 -11.46 -10.27 9.83
N LEU A 370 -11.22 -10.88 10.99
CA LEU A 370 -10.45 -12.12 11.08
C LEU A 370 -11.03 -13.26 10.22
N PRO A 371 -12.36 -13.46 10.10
CA PRO A 371 -12.92 -14.46 9.20
C PRO A 371 -12.55 -14.26 7.74
N GLU A 372 -12.54 -13.01 7.24
CA GLU A 372 -12.19 -12.75 5.85
C GLU A 372 -10.67 -12.81 5.61
N MET A 373 -9.84 -12.48 6.61
CA MET A 373 -8.39 -12.76 6.57
C MET A 373 -8.11 -14.26 6.45
N LYS A 374 -8.79 -15.10 7.25
CA LYS A 374 -8.68 -16.57 7.19
C LYS A 374 -9.18 -17.13 5.86
N LYS A 375 -10.22 -16.55 5.29
CA LYS A 375 -10.74 -16.93 3.97
C LYS A 375 -9.74 -16.58 2.86
N ALA A 376 -9.10 -15.41 2.92
CA ALA A 376 -8.07 -15.00 1.98
C ALA A 376 -6.85 -15.95 2.04
N ASP A 377 -6.42 -16.35 3.24
CA ASP A 377 -5.39 -17.36 3.46
C ASP A 377 -5.78 -18.70 2.80
N HIS A 378 -7.00 -19.16 3.05
CA HIS A 378 -7.50 -20.40 2.44
C HIS A 378 -7.48 -20.33 0.90
N ILE A 379 -7.88 -19.21 0.32
CA ILE A 379 -7.86 -18.99 -1.14
C ILE A 379 -6.43 -19.12 -1.69
N LEU A 380 -5.45 -18.47 -1.05
CA LEU A 380 -4.04 -18.59 -1.45
C LEU A 380 -3.52 -20.02 -1.31
N ALA A 381 -3.82 -20.68 -0.17
CA ALA A 381 -3.43 -22.07 0.05
C ALA A 381 -4.00 -23.01 -1.02
N GLU A 382 -5.27 -22.82 -1.43
CA GLU A 382 -5.90 -23.60 -2.51
C GLU A 382 -5.19 -23.39 -3.87
N ILE A 383 -4.81 -22.15 -4.20
CA ILE A 383 -4.10 -21.82 -5.44
C ILE A 383 -2.75 -22.54 -5.46
N TYR A 384 -1.96 -22.42 -4.40
CA TYR A 384 -0.65 -23.06 -4.31
C TYR A 384 -0.76 -24.59 -4.29
N LYS A 385 -1.75 -25.15 -3.61
CA LYS A 385 -2.05 -26.58 -3.60
C LYS A 385 -2.42 -27.10 -4.99
N LYS A 386 -3.35 -26.41 -5.68
CA LYS A 386 -3.76 -26.79 -7.04
C LYS A 386 -2.61 -26.72 -8.04
N ALA A 387 -1.70 -25.75 -7.86
CA ALA A 387 -0.50 -25.64 -8.67
C ALA A 387 0.59 -26.68 -8.34
N GLY A 388 0.48 -27.41 -7.21
CA GLY A 388 1.48 -28.40 -6.76
C GLY A 388 2.66 -27.82 -5.99
N PHE A 389 2.52 -26.61 -5.40
CA PHE A 389 3.60 -25.87 -4.73
C PHE A 389 3.21 -25.40 -3.32
N SER A 390 2.51 -26.22 -2.55
CA SER A 390 2.00 -25.87 -1.22
C SER A 390 3.09 -25.34 -0.27
N ASP A 391 4.31 -25.87 -0.34
CA ASP A 391 5.44 -25.49 0.54
C ASP A 391 5.99 -24.07 0.25
N ASN A 392 5.60 -23.47 -0.87
CA ASN A 392 6.02 -22.13 -1.26
C ASN A 392 5.08 -21.03 -0.74
N TYR A 393 4.02 -21.39 -0.04
CA TYR A 393 3.09 -20.46 0.59
C TYR A 393 3.02 -20.67 2.11
N ARG A 394 2.98 -19.58 2.84
CA ARG A 394 2.74 -19.57 4.29
C ARG A 394 1.94 -18.33 4.69
N ALA A 395 0.98 -18.49 5.58
CA ALA A 395 0.40 -17.40 6.33
C ALA A 395 0.65 -17.60 7.82
N SER A 396 0.99 -16.52 8.54
CA SER A 396 1.16 -16.50 9.98
C SER A 396 0.28 -15.42 10.61
N TYR A 397 -0.19 -15.68 11.82
CA TYR A 397 -1.07 -14.81 12.57
C TYR A 397 -0.44 -14.46 13.91
N TYR A 398 -0.39 -13.17 14.20
CA TYR A 398 0.22 -12.64 15.42
C TYR A 398 -0.84 -11.94 16.27
N PRO A 399 -0.77 -12.04 17.59
CA PRO A 399 -1.68 -11.33 18.46
C PRO A 399 -1.42 -9.82 18.42
N GLY A 400 -2.47 -9.03 18.59
CA GLY A 400 -2.40 -7.59 18.71
C GLY A 400 -2.88 -6.82 17.47
N PRO A 401 -2.79 -5.46 17.53
CA PRO A 401 -3.30 -4.56 16.52
C PRO A 401 -2.38 -4.51 15.29
N HIS A 402 -2.79 -3.76 14.29
CA HIS A 402 -2.09 -3.52 13.03
C HIS A 402 -0.63 -3.08 13.20
N LYS A 403 0.34 -3.96 12.91
CA LYS A 403 1.77 -3.75 13.16
C LYS A 403 2.65 -4.65 12.28
N PHE A 404 3.94 -4.40 12.34
CA PHE A 404 5.02 -5.27 11.85
C PHE A 404 6.14 -5.26 12.90
N ASP A 405 5.88 -5.86 14.06
CA ASP A 405 6.79 -5.88 15.19
C ASP A 405 8.03 -6.73 14.95
N VAL A 406 8.95 -6.75 15.91
CA VAL A 406 10.24 -7.48 15.79
C VAL A 406 10.03 -8.97 15.54
N ALA A 407 9.02 -9.60 16.15
CA ALA A 407 8.75 -11.02 15.93
C ALA A 407 8.32 -11.31 14.49
N MET A 408 7.42 -10.51 13.94
CA MET A 408 6.99 -10.58 12.53
C MET A 408 8.16 -10.27 11.57
N GLN A 409 8.99 -9.27 11.89
CA GLN A 409 10.17 -8.92 11.10
C GLN A 409 11.16 -10.09 11.05
N GLN A 410 11.40 -10.78 12.16
CA GLN A 410 12.31 -11.94 12.17
C GLN A 410 11.80 -13.11 11.31
N GLU A 411 10.48 -13.38 11.29
CA GLU A 411 9.91 -14.37 10.38
C GLU A 411 10.06 -13.93 8.92
N ALA A 412 9.75 -12.68 8.61
CA ALA A 412 9.91 -12.10 7.26
C ALA A 412 11.37 -12.19 6.78
N PHE A 413 12.32 -11.79 7.62
CA PHE A 413 13.74 -11.82 7.30
C PHE A 413 14.24 -13.23 7.09
N SER A 414 13.82 -14.18 7.93
CA SER A 414 14.16 -15.60 7.78
C SER A 414 13.56 -16.19 6.50
N TRP A 415 12.36 -15.74 6.10
CA TRP A 415 11.74 -16.16 4.86
C TRP A 415 12.52 -15.65 3.64
N TRP A 416 12.92 -14.38 3.60
CA TRP A 416 13.77 -13.84 2.54
C TRP A 416 15.14 -14.55 2.51
N ASP A 417 15.78 -14.77 3.68
CA ASP A 417 17.07 -15.46 3.75
C ASP A 417 16.96 -16.88 3.14
N LYS A 418 15.92 -17.62 3.50
CA LYS A 418 15.67 -18.98 2.96
C LYS A 418 15.59 -19.00 1.43
N TRP A 419 14.97 -18.02 0.81
CA TRP A 419 14.61 -18.07 -0.60
C TRP A 419 15.50 -17.22 -1.52
N LEU A 420 16.23 -16.27 -0.98
CA LEU A 420 17.06 -15.35 -1.75
C LEU A 420 18.56 -15.53 -1.52
N LYS A 421 18.96 -16.28 -0.47
CA LYS A 421 20.37 -16.56 -0.18
C LYS A 421 20.75 -18.05 -0.37
N ALA A 422 19.76 -18.90 -0.55
CA ALA A 422 19.95 -20.33 -0.79
C ALA A 422 20.59 -20.62 -2.16
#